data_03e12152be982fcc63093d02577358e6
#
_entry.id   03e12152be982fcc63093d02577358e6
#
_cell.length_a   1.000
_cell.length_b   1.000
_cell.length_c   1.000
_cell.angle_alpha   90.00
_cell.angle_beta   90.00
_cell.angle_gamma   90.00
#
_symmetry.space_group_name_H-M   'P 1'
#
loop_
_entity.id
_entity.type
_entity.pdbx_description
1 polymer ?
#
loop_
_entity_poly.entity_id
_entity_poly.type
_entity_poly.pdbx_seq_one_letter_code
_entity_poly.pdbx_strand_id
1 'polypeptide(L)'
;MPRRRPTQERSKRKFDALLHASRVLLVEVGFESFTCEEVAARAEVPIGTLYQFFANKYVIVCELNRQDLVAVSQELADFHGEIPSMDWLRHMTQLVDHLADLWMTDPSRREVWLAMQSTPSTRATGAIHEKEFAEAVSQMLRPLMPRTPRGRRTMMAQVLVHVVYSMLNFSVQDGLSHEDAVAELKRLMVAYLLIAEKESRSGGQRTTFDPD
;
A
#
# COMPACT_ATOMS: atom_id res chain seq x y z
N MET A 1 4.16 6.39 -15.01
CA MET A 1 4.29 5.04 -15.63
C MET A 1 5.60 4.97 -16.40
N PRO A 2 6.35 3.85 -16.34
CA PRO A 2 7.54 3.63 -17.15
C PRO A 2 7.25 3.82 -18.63
N ARG A 3 8.18 4.40 -19.37
CA ARG A 3 8.04 4.57 -20.82
C ARG A 3 7.94 3.26 -21.58
N ARG A 4 8.65 2.22 -21.08
CA ARG A 4 8.67 0.87 -21.64
C ARG A 4 8.92 -0.14 -20.52
N ARG A 5 8.13 -1.20 -20.50
CA ARG A 5 8.44 -2.39 -19.68
C ARG A 5 9.23 -3.37 -20.52
N PRO A 6 10.34 -3.89 -20.00
CA PRO A 6 11.16 -4.82 -20.76
C PRO A 6 10.50 -6.19 -20.91
N THR A 7 10.65 -6.78 -22.10
CA THR A 7 10.20 -8.16 -22.38
C THR A 7 11.34 -9.16 -22.45
N GLN A 8 12.56 -8.67 -22.81
CA GLN A 8 13.76 -9.52 -22.94
C GLN A 8 14.47 -9.63 -21.59
N GLU A 9 14.97 -10.81 -21.23
CA GLU A 9 15.62 -11.12 -19.95
C GLU A 9 16.76 -10.17 -19.58
N ARG A 10 17.65 -9.86 -20.52
CA ARG A 10 18.76 -8.91 -20.28
C ARG A 10 18.24 -7.52 -19.92
N SER A 11 17.14 -7.10 -20.53
CA SER A 11 16.52 -5.80 -20.29
C SER A 11 15.77 -5.79 -18.96
N LYS A 12 15.11 -6.90 -18.60
CA LYS A 12 14.48 -7.09 -17.27
C LYS A 12 15.49 -6.97 -16.15
N ARG A 13 16.62 -7.67 -16.24
CA ARG A 13 17.70 -7.59 -15.24
C ARG A 13 18.17 -6.16 -14.99
N LYS A 14 18.36 -5.35 -16.05
CA LYS A 14 18.72 -3.94 -15.91
C LYS A 14 17.62 -3.10 -15.25
N PHE A 15 16.38 -3.34 -15.62
CA PHE A 15 15.21 -2.68 -15.04
C PHE A 15 15.09 -2.99 -13.54
N ASP A 16 15.24 -4.27 -13.17
CA ASP A 16 15.16 -4.72 -11.78
C ASP A 16 16.35 -4.20 -10.96
N ALA A 17 17.57 -4.16 -11.54
CA ALA A 17 18.74 -3.58 -10.90
C ALA A 17 18.56 -2.08 -10.60
N LEU A 18 17.96 -1.33 -11.53
CA LEU A 18 17.63 0.09 -11.31
C LEU A 18 16.61 0.27 -10.19
N LEU A 19 15.56 -0.54 -10.14
CA LEU A 19 14.56 -0.47 -9.07
C LEU A 19 15.13 -0.88 -7.71
N HIS A 20 15.98 -1.91 -7.67
CA HIS A 20 16.67 -2.30 -6.45
C HIS A 20 17.60 -1.19 -5.94
N ALA A 21 18.45 -0.63 -6.80
CA ALA A 21 19.31 0.49 -6.46
C ALA A 21 18.52 1.71 -5.95
N SER A 22 17.35 1.94 -6.55
CA SER A 22 16.44 3.02 -6.13
C SER A 22 15.89 2.82 -4.71
N ARG A 23 15.52 1.58 -4.32
CA ARG A 23 15.07 1.28 -2.96
C ARG A 23 16.18 1.53 -1.94
N VAL A 24 17.38 1.08 -2.23
CA VAL A 24 18.54 1.29 -1.35
C VAL A 24 18.81 2.77 -1.15
N LEU A 25 18.88 3.54 -2.23
CA LEU A 25 19.11 4.98 -2.18
C LEU A 25 18.01 5.74 -1.45
N LEU A 26 16.73 5.36 -1.65
CA LEU A 26 15.61 5.98 -0.93
C LEU A 26 15.77 5.84 0.59
N VAL A 27 16.24 4.69 1.08
CA VAL A 27 16.50 4.46 2.51
C VAL A 27 17.72 5.24 3.00
N GLU A 28 18.79 5.33 2.18
CA GLU A 28 20.04 5.97 2.57
C GLU A 28 19.96 7.51 2.60
N VAL A 29 19.34 8.12 1.58
CA VAL A 29 19.40 9.58 1.37
C VAL A 29 18.03 10.26 1.31
N GLY A 30 16.95 9.50 1.34
CA GLY A 30 15.58 9.99 1.20
C GLY A 30 15.24 10.48 -0.21
N PHE A 31 13.95 10.75 -0.46
CA PHE A 31 13.47 11.12 -1.79
C PHE A 31 14.00 12.48 -2.29
N GLU A 32 14.22 13.44 -1.41
CA GLU A 32 14.69 14.80 -1.81
C GLU A 32 16.07 14.72 -2.45
N SER A 33 17.02 14.01 -1.84
CA SER A 33 18.41 13.88 -2.30
C SER A 33 18.60 12.81 -3.37
N PHE A 34 17.65 11.94 -3.58
CA PHE A 34 17.66 10.84 -4.54
C PHE A 34 17.70 11.36 -5.99
N THR A 35 18.68 10.90 -6.81
CA THR A 35 18.86 11.29 -8.21
C THR A 35 18.89 10.09 -9.17
N CYS A 36 18.51 10.32 -10.44
CA CYS A 36 18.61 9.27 -11.47
C CYS A 36 20.05 8.86 -11.77
N GLU A 37 20.98 9.80 -11.64
CA GLU A 37 22.42 9.62 -11.86
C GLU A 37 23.01 8.66 -10.84
N GLU A 38 22.68 8.83 -9.55
CA GLU A 38 23.13 7.94 -8.48
C GLU A 38 22.49 6.54 -8.60
N VAL A 39 21.22 6.46 -8.99
CA VAL A 39 20.56 5.19 -9.28
C VAL A 39 21.27 4.43 -10.40
N ALA A 40 21.57 5.10 -11.51
CA ALA A 40 22.24 4.49 -12.65
C ALA A 40 23.66 4.01 -12.28
N ALA A 41 24.41 4.84 -11.53
CA ALA A 41 25.75 4.51 -11.05
C ALA A 41 25.72 3.30 -10.11
N ARG A 42 24.82 3.28 -9.13
CA ARG A 42 24.70 2.16 -8.17
C ARG A 42 24.23 0.85 -8.82
N ALA A 43 23.36 0.96 -9.81
CA ALA A 43 22.87 -0.20 -10.56
C ALA A 43 23.89 -0.73 -11.61
N GLU A 44 25.00 -0.05 -11.81
CA GLU A 44 25.97 -0.31 -12.87
C GLU A 44 25.32 -0.33 -14.27
N VAL A 45 24.33 0.54 -14.47
CA VAL A 45 23.56 0.66 -15.72
C VAL A 45 23.83 2.03 -16.32
N PRO A 46 24.16 2.13 -17.63
CA PRO A 46 24.34 3.41 -18.27
C PRO A 46 23.12 4.32 -18.10
N ILE A 47 23.35 5.60 -17.76
CA ILE A 47 22.27 6.59 -17.50
C ILE A 47 21.29 6.69 -18.69
N GLY A 48 21.78 6.60 -19.93
CA GLY A 48 20.93 6.56 -21.13
C GLY A 48 19.95 5.36 -21.13
N THR A 49 20.35 4.23 -20.55
CA THR A 49 19.46 3.06 -20.40
C THR A 49 18.40 3.32 -19.32
N LEU A 50 18.73 3.99 -18.22
CA LEU A 50 17.75 4.40 -17.21
C LEU A 50 16.67 5.28 -17.85
N TYR A 51 17.05 6.28 -18.62
CA TYR A 51 16.10 7.20 -19.27
C TYR A 51 15.26 6.55 -20.37
N GLN A 52 15.66 5.38 -20.89
CA GLN A 52 14.79 4.56 -21.76
C GLN A 52 13.60 3.96 -20.97
N PHE A 53 13.78 3.62 -19.68
CA PHE A 53 12.73 3.07 -18.84
C PHE A 53 11.98 4.15 -18.09
N PHE A 54 12.68 5.09 -17.46
CA PHE A 54 12.14 6.05 -16.51
C PHE A 54 12.46 7.48 -16.96
N ALA A 55 11.44 8.30 -17.15
CA ALA A 55 11.65 9.69 -17.58
C ALA A 55 12.33 10.56 -16.51
N ASN A 56 12.13 10.23 -15.24
CA ASN A 56 12.63 10.95 -14.08
C ASN A 56 12.44 10.11 -12.80
N LYS A 57 12.94 10.61 -11.65
CA LYS A 57 12.84 9.94 -10.35
C LYS A 57 11.40 9.69 -9.89
N TYR A 58 10.45 10.54 -10.25
CA TYR A 58 9.04 10.36 -9.89
C TYR A 58 8.43 9.12 -10.54
N VAL A 59 8.81 8.82 -11.78
CA VAL A 59 8.36 7.61 -12.48
C VAL A 59 8.94 6.34 -11.85
N ILE A 60 10.18 6.40 -11.34
CA ILE A 60 10.80 5.29 -10.60
C ILE A 60 9.98 4.99 -9.35
N VAL A 61 9.71 6.01 -8.53
CA VAL A 61 8.95 5.85 -7.28
C VAL A 61 7.52 5.35 -7.54
N CYS A 62 6.85 5.85 -8.57
CA CYS A 62 5.53 5.33 -8.97
C CYS A 62 5.57 3.85 -9.35
N GLU A 63 6.63 3.38 -10.00
CA GLU A 63 6.77 1.95 -10.35
C GLU A 63 7.09 1.10 -9.11
N LEU A 64 7.92 1.60 -8.18
CA LEU A 64 8.17 0.95 -6.90
C LEU A 64 6.87 0.79 -6.09
N ASN A 65 6.10 1.87 -5.95
CA ASN A 65 4.80 1.84 -5.27
C ASN A 65 3.83 0.83 -5.92
N ARG A 66 3.79 0.78 -7.25
CA ARG A 66 2.97 -0.20 -7.96
C ARG A 66 3.40 -1.64 -7.64
N GLN A 67 4.71 -1.91 -7.58
CA GLN A 67 5.22 -3.24 -7.20
C GLN A 67 4.82 -3.60 -5.78
N ASP A 68 4.94 -2.67 -4.84
CA ASP A 68 4.55 -2.89 -3.43
C ASP A 68 3.07 -3.22 -3.30
N LEU A 69 2.19 -2.46 -3.99
CA LEU A 69 0.76 -2.73 -3.98
C LEU A 69 0.39 -4.07 -4.64
N VAL A 70 1.09 -4.47 -5.71
CA VAL A 70 0.89 -5.79 -6.32
C VAL A 70 1.33 -6.91 -5.38
N ALA A 71 2.47 -6.77 -4.71
CA ALA A 71 2.95 -7.75 -3.73
C ALA A 71 1.96 -7.90 -2.57
N VAL A 72 1.53 -6.78 -1.97
CA VAL A 72 0.52 -6.81 -0.89
C VAL A 72 -0.81 -7.37 -1.38
N SER A 73 -1.24 -7.07 -2.62
CA SER A 73 -2.46 -7.67 -3.18
C SER A 73 -2.37 -9.18 -3.31
N GLN A 74 -1.19 -9.72 -3.68
CA GLN A 74 -0.98 -11.15 -3.76
C GLN A 74 -1.00 -11.80 -2.37
N GLU A 75 -0.28 -11.21 -1.42
CA GLU A 75 -0.28 -11.66 -0.02
C GLU A 75 -1.70 -11.67 0.57
N LEU A 76 -2.50 -10.63 0.29
CA LEU A 76 -3.90 -10.57 0.68
C LEU A 76 -4.75 -11.67 0.02
N ALA A 77 -4.53 -11.96 -1.26
CA ALA A 77 -5.26 -13.01 -1.97
C ALA A 77 -4.95 -14.40 -1.41
N ASP A 78 -3.68 -14.66 -1.10
CA ASP A 78 -3.24 -15.91 -0.48
C ASP A 78 -3.84 -16.07 0.93
N PHE A 79 -3.93 -14.97 1.69
CA PHE A 79 -4.55 -14.94 3.01
C PHE A 79 -6.07 -15.18 2.96
N HIS A 80 -6.75 -14.73 1.90
CA HIS A 80 -8.20 -14.79 1.76
C HIS A 80 -8.72 -16.18 1.37
N GLY A 81 -7.90 -17.03 0.73
CA GLY A 81 -8.31 -18.36 0.26
C GLY A 81 -8.78 -19.32 1.38
N GLU A 82 -8.55 -18.99 2.64
CA GLU A 82 -8.79 -19.86 3.81
C GLU A 82 -9.77 -19.30 4.85
N ILE A 83 -10.45 -18.15 4.62
CA ILE A 83 -11.26 -17.49 5.66
C ILE A 83 -12.70 -18.03 5.69
N PRO A 84 -13.07 -18.89 6.68
CA PRO A 84 -14.46 -19.10 7.02
C PRO A 84 -15.05 -17.81 7.60
N SER A 85 -16.27 -17.45 7.22
CA SER A 85 -16.97 -16.23 7.65
C SER A 85 -17.10 -16.04 9.18
N MET A 86 -16.78 -17.03 9.98
CA MET A 86 -16.85 -16.99 11.45
C MET A 86 -15.58 -16.49 12.15
N ASP A 87 -14.43 -16.47 11.46
CA ASP A 87 -13.12 -16.12 12.07
C ASP A 87 -12.48 -14.86 11.49
N TRP A 88 -13.24 -14.03 10.79
CA TRP A 88 -12.70 -12.85 10.10
C TRP A 88 -11.99 -11.86 11.02
N LEU A 89 -12.40 -11.73 12.27
CA LEU A 89 -11.75 -10.88 13.28
C LEU A 89 -10.30 -11.30 13.52
N ARG A 90 -10.07 -12.59 13.72
CA ARG A 90 -8.75 -13.16 13.91
C ARG A 90 -7.87 -12.93 12.66
N HIS A 91 -8.40 -13.19 11.48
CA HIS A 91 -7.69 -13.03 10.25
C HIS A 91 -7.34 -11.56 9.99
N MET A 92 -8.25 -10.63 10.30
CA MET A 92 -7.99 -9.20 10.18
C MET A 92 -6.88 -8.75 11.13
N THR A 93 -6.86 -9.21 12.38
CA THR A 93 -5.78 -8.88 13.32
C THR A 93 -4.44 -9.46 12.88
N GLN A 94 -4.40 -10.70 12.39
CA GLN A 94 -3.19 -11.31 11.83
C GLN A 94 -2.69 -10.60 10.58
N LEU A 95 -3.59 -10.14 9.71
CA LEU A 95 -3.23 -9.33 8.55
C LEU A 95 -2.58 -8.01 8.96
N VAL A 96 -3.14 -7.31 9.95
CA VAL A 96 -2.53 -6.06 10.47
C VAL A 96 -1.15 -6.33 11.06
N ASP A 97 -0.97 -7.44 11.81
CA ASP A 97 0.34 -7.84 12.33
C ASP A 97 1.33 -8.07 11.20
N HIS A 98 0.94 -8.84 10.18
CA HIS A 98 1.78 -9.12 9.03
C HIS A 98 2.20 -7.83 8.28
N LEU A 99 1.26 -6.90 8.05
CA LEU A 99 1.56 -5.61 7.42
C LEU A 99 2.48 -4.74 8.30
N ALA A 100 2.31 -4.78 9.61
CA ALA A 100 3.17 -4.07 10.55
C ALA A 100 4.60 -4.65 10.55
N ASP A 101 4.74 -5.97 10.54
CA ASP A 101 6.04 -6.64 10.42
C ASP A 101 6.74 -6.29 9.12
N LEU A 102 6.03 -6.28 7.99
CA LEU A 102 6.58 -5.86 6.70
C LEU A 102 7.06 -4.40 6.73
N TRP A 103 6.31 -3.52 7.41
CA TRP A 103 6.66 -2.11 7.52
C TRP A 103 7.94 -1.88 8.34
N MET A 104 8.18 -2.72 9.35
CA MET A 104 9.37 -2.70 10.18
C MET A 104 10.57 -3.37 9.50
N THR A 105 10.36 -4.49 8.83
CA THR A 105 11.45 -5.30 8.25
C THR A 105 11.94 -4.78 6.91
N ASP A 106 11.09 -4.04 6.16
CA ASP A 106 11.45 -3.43 4.87
C ASP A 106 11.24 -1.90 4.89
N PRO A 107 12.19 -1.13 5.42
CA PRO A 107 12.10 0.33 5.47
C PRO A 107 11.96 0.97 4.08
N SER A 108 12.34 0.27 3.00
CA SER A 108 12.18 0.83 1.65
C SER A 108 10.73 1.03 1.25
N ARG A 109 9.81 0.21 1.74
CA ARG A 109 8.35 0.38 1.51
C ARG A 109 7.84 1.69 2.11
N ARG A 110 8.30 2.02 3.34
CA ARG A 110 7.98 3.29 3.99
C ARG A 110 8.50 4.48 3.20
N GLU A 111 9.75 4.44 2.77
CA GLU A 111 10.35 5.52 1.99
C GLU A 111 9.66 5.70 0.63
N VAL A 112 9.26 4.62 -0.03
CA VAL A 112 8.45 4.68 -1.25
C VAL A 112 7.10 5.34 -0.98
N TRP A 113 6.41 4.97 0.11
CA TRP A 113 5.13 5.57 0.47
C TRP A 113 5.28 7.07 0.77
N LEU A 114 6.30 7.48 1.55
CA LEU A 114 6.59 8.89 1.84
C LEU A 114 6.90 9.66 0.55
N ALA A 115 7.70 9.09 -0.35
CA ALA A 115 8.00 9.69 -1.64
C ALA A 115 6.75 9.88 -2.51
N MET A 116 5.78 8.96 -2.45
CA MET A 116 4.49 9.10 -3.14
C MET A 116 3.66 10.27 -2.59
N GLN A 117 3.80 10.62 -1.31
CA GLN A 117 3.10 11.76 -0.70
C GLN A 117 3.80 13.11 -0.95
N SER A 118 5.04 13.12 -1.43
CA SER A 118 5.89 14.32 -1.51
C SER A 118 5.41 15.37 -2.53
N THR A 119 4.76 14.97 -3.63
CA THR A 119 4.31 15.90 -4.66
C THR A 119 2.87 15.65 -5.11
N PRO A 120 2.15 16.68 -5.62
CA PRO A 120 0.80 16.49 -6.20
C PRO A 120 0.79 15.46 -7.35
N SER A 121 1.85 15.42 -8.17
CA SER A 121 1.94 14.50 -9.32
C SER A 121 2.09 13.05 -8.89
N THR A 122 2.95 12.75 -7.91
CA THR A 122 3.11 11.39 -7.37
C THR A 122 1.85 10.95 -6.66
N ARG A 123 1.22 11.81 -5.86
CA ARG A 123 -0.07 11.52 -5.20
C ARG A 123 -1.17 11.20 -6.20
N ALA A 124 -1.30 11.98 -7.28
CA ALA A 124 -2.31 11.71 -8.31
C ALA A 124 -2.09 10.37 -9.02
N THR A 125 -0.83 9.99 -9.27
CA THR A 125 -0.50 8.67 -9.85
C THR A 125 -0.75 7.54 -8.84
N GLY A 126 -0.38 7.75 -7.57
CA GLY A 126 -0.63 6.80 -6.47
C GLY A 126 -2.10 6.50 -6.29
N ALA A 127 -2.94 7.53 -6.34
CA ALA A 127 -4.39 7.38 -6.18
C ALA A 127 -5.03 6.43 -7.22
N ILE A 128 -4.45 6.31 -8.42
CA ILE A 128 -4.92 5.34 -9.43
C ILE A 128 -4.63 3.91 -8.95
N HIS A 129 -3.41 3.63 -8.52
CA HIS A 129 -3.00 2.30 -8.05
C HIS A 129 -3.69 1.95 -6.72
N GLU A 130 -3.84 2.92 -5.82
CA GLU A 130 -4.56 2.75 -4.57
C GLU A 130 -6.04 2.40 -4.81
N LYS A 131 -6.66 2.98 -5.84
CA LYS A 131 -8.03 2.63 -6.23
C LYS A 131 -8.14 1.19 -6.72
N GLU A 132 -7.18 0.73 -7.54
CA GLU A 132 -7.12 -0.67 -7.99
C GLU A 132 -6.93 -1.62 -6.80
N PHE A 133 -6.05 -1.27 -5.87
CA PHE A 133 -5.82 -2.02 -4.64
C PHE A 133 -7.06 -2.04 -3.73
N ALA A 134 -7.71 -0.88 -3.53
CA ALA A 134 -8.93 -0.80 -2.73
C ALA A 134 -10.09 -1.59 -3.36
N GLU A 135 -10.15 -1.73 -4.68
CA GLU A 135 -11.13 -2.61 -5.32
C GLU A 135 -10.88 -4.08 -4.96
N ALA A 136 -9.62 -4.54 -4.93
CA ALA A 136 -9.28 -5.90 -4.48
C ALA A 136 -9.69 -6.11 -3.01
N VAL A 137 -9.35 -5.17 -2.12
CA VAL A 137 -9.79 -5.18 -0.71
C VAL A 137 -11.31 -5.18 -0.60
N SER A 138 -12.01 -4.40 -1.43
CA SER A 138 -13.49 -4.37 -1.49
C SER A 138 -14.08 -5.74 -1.84
N GLN A 139 -13.46 -6.52 -2.72
CA GLN A 139 -13.92 -7.87 -3.03
C GLN A 139 -13.71 -8.81 -1.84
N MET A 140 -12.62 -8.69 -1.11
CA MET A 140 -12.36 -9.47 0.11
C MET A 140 -13.41 -9.20 1.21
N LEU A 141 -13.88 -7.95 1.31
CA LEU A 141 -14.91 -7.57 2.28
C LEU A 141 -16.33 -8.02 1.90
N ARG A 142 -16.53 -8.52 0.67
CA ARG A 142 -17.86 -8.91 0.18
C ARG A 142 -18.57 -9.98 1.03
N PRO A 143 -17.92 -11.06 1.49
CA PRO A 143 -18.57 -12.06 2.34
C PRO A 143 -19.06 -11.48 3.68
N LEU A 144 -18.32 -10.52 4.23
CA LEU A 144 -18.65 -9.84 5.48
C LEU A 144 -19.82 -8.86 5.31
N MET A 145 -19.94 -8.25 4.13
CA MET A 145 -20.92 -7.20 3.83
C MET A 145 -21.72 -7.49 2.56
N PRO A 146 -22.49 -8.61 2.52
CA PRO A 146 -23.13 -9.07 1.28
C PRO A 146 -24.21 -8.13 0.75
N ARG A 147 -24.84 -7.33 1.62
CA ARG A 147 -25.90 -6.37 1.25
C ARG A 147 -25.40 -4.96 1.00
N THR A 148 -24.10 -4.69 1.27
CA THR A 148 -23.52 -3.35 1.03
C THR A 148 -23.26 -3.14 -0.45
N PRO A 149 -23.75 -2.04 -1.06
CA PRO A 149 -23.50 -1.71 -2.45
C PRO A 149 -22.00 -1.63 -2.76
N ARG A 150 -21.58 -2.07 -3.96
CA ARG A 150 -20.18 -2.10 -4.38
C ARG A 150 -19.48 -0.76 -4.16
N GLY A 151 -20.08 0.36 -4.60
CA GLY A 151 -19.47 1.69 -4.46
C GLY A 151 -19.19 2.08 -3.01
N ARG A 152 -20.13 1.77 -2.08
CA ARG A 152 -19.91 2.02 -0.65
C ARG A 152 -18.81 1.12 -0.10
N ARG A 153 -18.79 -0.16 -0.46
CA ARG A 153 -17.76 -1.10 -0.03
C ARG A 153 -16.36 -0.71 -0.56
N THR A 154 -16.26 -0.22 -1.80
CA THR A 154 -15.00 0.31 -2.34
C THR A 154 -14.55 1.57 -1.59
N MET A 155 -15.46 2.49 -1.24
CA MET A 155 -15.13 3.65 -0.40
C MET A 155 -14.61 3.23 0.97
N MET A 156 -15.24 2.24 1.60
CA MET A 156 -14.81 1.70 2.89
C MET A 156 -13.40 1.06 2.77
N ALA A 157 -13.16 0.32 1.72
CA ALA A 157 -11.84 -0.26 1.43
C ALA A 157 -10.77 0.83 1.26
N GLN A 158 -11.07 1.94 0.55
CA GLN A 158 -10.15 3.08 0.43
C GLN A 158 -9.85 3.70 1.80
N VAL A 159 -10.85 3.90 2.65
CA VAL A 159 -10.65 4.42 4.01
C VAL A 159 -9.74 3.48 4.82
N LEU A 160 -10.01 2.17 4.79
CA LEU A 160 -9.21 1.18 5.52
C LEU A 160 -7.76 1.18 5.06
N VAL A 161 -7.51 1.20 3.74
CA VAL A 161 -6.15 1.26 3.17
C VAL A 161 -5.42 2.51 3.65
N HIS A 162 -6.06 3.67 3.58
CA HIS A 162 -5.46 4.93 4.05
C HIS A 162 -5.16 4.93 5.55
N VAL A 163 -6.07 4.41 6.37
CA VAL A 163 -5.89 4.30 7.82
C VAL A 163 -4.70 3.39 8.14
N VAL A 164 -4.61 2.22 7.48
CA VAL A 164 -3.51 1.27 7.67
C VAL A 164 -2.16 1.94 7.37
N TYR A 165 -1.97 2.51 6.18
CA TYR A 165 -0.71 3.15 5.82
C TYR A 165 -0.36 4.32 6.73
N SER A 166 -1.33 5.17 7.09
CA SER A 166 -1.12 6.31 7.97
C SER A 166 -0.71 5.86 9.38
N MET A 167 -1.39 4.84 9.93
CA MET A 167 -1.09 4.32 11.26
C MET A 167 0.23 3.54 11.31
N LEU A 168 0.57 2.79 10.26
CA LEU A 168 1.87 2.12 10.16
C LEU A 168 3.01 3.15 10.09
N ASN A 169 2.82 4.25 9.33
CA ASN A 169 3.80 5.34 9.32
C ASN A 169 3.89 6.05 10.67
N PHE A 170 2.76 6.24 11.37
CA PHE A 170 2.72 6.81 12.71
C PHE A 170 3.46 5.93 13.72
N SER A 171 3.30 4.61 13.64
CA SER A 171 3.86 3.64 14.59
C SER A 171 5.40 3.58 14.64
N VAL A 172 6.08 4.12 13.63
CA VAL A 172 7.56 4.13 13.54
C VAL A 172 8.16 5.50 13.84
N GLN A 173 7.37 6.46 14.35
CA GLN A 173 7.88 7.78 14.76
C GLN A 173 8.57 7.70 16.11
N ASP A 174 9.60 8.53 16.29
CA ASP A 174 10.36 8.60 17.52
C ASP A 174 9.46 8.89 18.73
N GLY A 175 9.72 8.20 19.84
CA GLY A 175 8.99 8.39 21.09
C GLY A 175 7.64 7.67 21.20
N LEU A 176 7.26 6.90 20.18
CA LEU A 176 6.04 6.08 20.20
C LEU A 176 6.36 4.59 20.39
N SER A 177 5.46 3.88 21.08
CA SER A 177 5.48 2.42 21.11
C SER A 177 4.86 1.89 19.83
N HIS A 178 5.65 1.18 19.02
CA HIS A 178 5.16 0.52 17.80
C HIS A 178 4.03 -0.46 18.12
N GLU A 179 4.19 -1.27 19.16
CA GLU A 179 3.21 -2.28 19.58
C GLU A 179 1.88 -1.63 19.98
N ASP A 180 1.91 -0.52 20.74
CA ASP A 180 0.71 0.19 21.16
C ASP A 180 -0.01 0.81 19.95
N ALA A 181 0.73 1.42 19.02
CA ALA A 181 0.16 2.01 17.82
C ALA A 181 -0.50 0.95 16.92
N VAL A 182 0.13 -0.22 16.77
CA VAL A 182 -0.43 -1.36 16.03
C VAL A 182 -1.67 -1.92 16.74
N ALA A 183 -1.67 -1.97 18.08
CA ALA A 183 -2.84 -2.37 18.85
C ALA A 183 -4.03 -1.42 18.64
N GLU A 184 -3.80 -0.11 18.61
CA GLU A 184 -4.85 0.87 18.31
C GLU A 184 -5.33 0.77 16.85
N LEU A 185 -4.44 0.52 15.88
CA LEU A 185 -4.83 0.24 14.50
C LEU A 185 -5.78 -0.95 14.43
N LYS A 186 -5.46 -2.07 15.11
CA LYS A 186 -6.34 -3.24 15.17
C LYS A 186 -7.72 -2.90 15.75
N ARG A 187 -7.76 -2.13 16.85
CA ARG A 187 -9.01 -1.66 17.46
C ARG A 187 -9.86 -0.86 16.48
N LEU A 188 -9.24 0.11 15.79
CA LEU A 188 -9.91 0.93 14.78
C LEU A 188 -10.49 0.07 13.65
N MET A 189 -9.70 -0.84 13.09
CA MET A 189 -10.10 -1.71 12.00
C MET A 189 -11.27 -2.61 12.40
N VAL A 190 -11.15 -3.26 13.56
CA VAL A 190 -12.19 -4.16 14.09
C VAL A 190 -13.48 -3.39 14.38
N ALA A 191 -13.42 -2.25 15.07
CA ALA A 191 -14.59 -1.44 15.38
C ALA A 191 -15.31 -0.98 14.12
N TYR A 192 -14.55 -0.47 13.13
CA TYR A 192 -15.09 -0.02 11.85
C TYR A 192 -15.79 -1.14 11.08
N LEU A 193 -15.18 -2.32 11.00
CA LEU A 193 -15.72 -3.46 10.28
C LEU A 193 -16.94 -4.09 11.00
N LEU A 194 -16.95 -4.13 12.34
CA LEU A 194 -18.12 -4.57 13.10
C LEU A 194 -19.33 -3.67 12.88
N ILE A 195 -19.14 -2.35 12.86
CA ILE A 195 -20.21 -1.39 12.56
C ILE A 195 -20.73 -1.64 11.12
N ALA A 196 -19.84 -1.77 10.17
CA ALA A 196 -20.17 -1.98 8.78
C ALA A 196 -20.90 -3.32 8.52
N GLU A 197 -20.49 -4.38 9.20
CA GLU A 197 -21.16 -5.68 9.17
C GLU A 197 -22.59 -5.57 9.73
N LYS A 198 -22.77 -4.92 10.90
CA LYS A 198 -24.07 -4.69 11.53
C LYS A 198 -25.02 -3.91 10.62
N GLU A 199 -24.51 -2.82 10.01
CA GLU A 199 -25.30 -2.02 9.04
C GLU A 199 -25.67 -2.83 7.80
N SER A 200 -24.79 -3.69 7.30
CA SER A 200 -25.07 -4.57 6.17
C SER A 200 -26.19 -5.57 6.49
N ARG A 201 -26.22 -6.09 7.72
CA ARG A 201 -27.25 -7.06 8.19
C ARG A 201 -28.61 -6.38 8.41
N SER A 202 -28.62 -5.15 8.93
CA SER A 202 -29.87 -4.41 9.25
C SER A 202 -30.54 -3.77 8.03
N GLY A 203 -30.06 -3.97 6.80
CA GLY A 203 -30.70 -3.49 5.58
C GLY A 203 -30.52 -2.01 5.28
N GLY A 204 -29.48 -1.41 5.83
CA GLY A 204 -29.01 -0.08 5.39
C GLY A 204 -29.76 1.13 5.97
N GLN A 205 -30.41 1.00 7.12
CA GLN A 205 -30.73 2.18 7.91
C GLN A 205 -29.40 2.85 8.32
N ARG A 206 -29.12 4.00 7.70
CA ARG A 206 -28.01 4.86 8.10
C ARG A 206 -28.18 5.18 9.58
N THR A 207 -27.26 4.72 10.41
CA THR A 207 -26.96 5.46 11.62
C THR A 207 -26.31 6.75 11.15
N THR A 208 -27.14 7.77 10.88
CA THR A 208 -26.67 9.15 10.85
C THR A 208 -26.10 9.36 12.23
N PHE A 209 -24.78 9.56 12.29
CA PHE A 209 -24.17 10.18 13.44
C PHE A 209 -24.73 11.61 13.41
N ASP A 210 -25.77 11.83 14.21
CA ASP A 210 -26.30 13.17 14.46
C ASP A 210 -25.52 13.69 15.67
N PRO A 211 -24.63 14.67 15.49
CA PRO A 211 -23.95 15.29 16.61
C PRO A 211 -24.93 16.31 17.19
N ASP A 212 -25.57 15.97 18.32
CA ASP A 212 -26.15 16.96 19.22
C ASP A 212 -25.02 17.81 19.85
#